data_1dc40da3389d1fa7f97f998f7cf4c85f
#
_entry.id   1dc40da3389d1fa7f97f998f7cf4c85f
#
_cell.length_a   1.000
_cell.length_b   1.000
_cell.length_c   1.000
_cell.angle_alpha   90.00
_cell.angle_beta   90.00
_cell.angle_gamma   90.00
#
_symmetry.space_group_name_H-M   'P 1'
#
loop_
_entity.id
_entity.type
_entity.pdbx_description
1 polymer ?
#
loop_
_entity_poly.entity_id
_entity_poly.type
_entity_poly.pdbx_seq_one_letter_code
_entity_poly.pdbx_strand_id
1 'polypeptide(L)'
;MADEGRHKDFWSEAFAIQGSVTPLVFPRVLTFGVIAALIWIANELTHELDFHLAVAPYEVAGAVLGLLLVLRTNSGYDRWWEARKLWGGIVNQSRNLAISGLTYGPTDPEWRSNFVRWIATFPHVARCSLRNTRELPEVTKLLGEEEATRIAAAGHMPSYVAMRLSQTLQQAVASGKMDTLAFLQVDKERASLIDHIGGCERIAKTPLPRVYAIKIRRFIFLFLVTLPFALLNKVGWVTPFVTMFVAYPTLALDQMGIELQSPFSQRKLGHLPLDEITQTIEKNVLDLLRVDESLEQK
;
A
#
# COMPACT_ATOMS: atom_id res chain seq x y z
N MET A 1 -13.52 -11.11 14.91
CA MET A 1 -14.13 -10.03 15.69
C MET A 1 -13.57 -8.76 15.11
N ALA A 2 -14.40 -8.00 14.40
CA ALA A 2 -14.03 -6.67 13.93
C ALA A 2 -13.79 -5.83 15.19
N ASP A 3 -12.64 -5.22 15.29
CA ASP A 3 -12.38 -4.09 16.20
C ASP A 3 -13.36 -2.99 15.76
N GLU A 4 -14.51 -2.95 16.40
CA GLU A 4 -15.50 -1.90 16.22
C GLU A 4 -14.76 -0.60 16.45
N GLY A 5 -14.66 0.20 15.39
CA GLY A 5 -13.93 1.43 15.35
C GLY A 5 -14.24 2.27 16.58
N ARG A 6 -13.37 2.19 17.59
CA ARG A 6 -13.25 3.20 18.61
C ARG A 6 -13.08 4.51 17.84
N HIS A 7 -14.13 5.31 17.80
CA HIS A 7 -14.00 6.73 17.45
C HIS A 7 -12.87 7.26 18.33
N LYS A 8 -11.65 7.23 17.81
CA LYS A 8 -10.51 7.84 18.49
C LYS A 8 -10.91 9.29 18.61
N ASP A 9 -10.96 9.77 19.84
CA ASP A 9 -11.31 11.16 20.14
C ASP A 9 -10.41 12.07 19.27
N PHE A 10 -10.99 13.12 18.68
CA PHE A 10 -10.26 14.08 17.84
C PHE A 10 -8.89 14.46 18.44
N TRP A 11 -8.86 14.68 19.76
CA TRP A 11 -7.64 15.06 20.47
C TRP A 11 -6.60 13.92 20.51
N SER A 12 -7.03 12.67 20.66
CA SER A 12 -6.13 11.51 20.65
C SER A 12 -5.47 11.30 19.28
N GLU A 13 -6.19 11.59 18.21
CA GLU A 13 -5.63 11.54 16.84
C GLU A 13 -4.77 12.77 16.52
N ALA A 14 -5.20 13.97 16.94
CA ALA A 14 -4.47 15.20 16.70
C ALA A 14 -3.07 15.20 17.34
N PHE A 15 -2.92 14.55 18.50
CA PHE A 15 -1.64 14.44 19.21
C PHE A 15 -0.94 13.09 19.02
N ALA A 16 -1.44 12.22 18.13
CA ALA A 16 -0.82 10.94 17.85
C ALA A 16 0.54 11.11 17.15
N ILE A 17 1.58 10.57 17.76
CA ILE A 17 2.94 10.54 17.20
C ILE A 17 3.14 9.24 16.41
N GLN A 18 2.66 8.12 16.97
CA GLN A 18 2.73 6.81 16.29
C GLN A 18 1.77 6.76 15.10
N GLY A 19 2.26 6.32 13.95
CA GLY A 19 1.48 6.30 12.71
C GLY A 19 1.37 7.65 12.00
N SER A 20 1.92 8.74 12.58
CA SER A 20 1.95 10.07 11.99
C SER A 20 3.20 10.29 11.13
N VAL A 21 3.07 11.14 10.11
CA VAL A 21 4.21 11.62 9.33
C VAL A 21 5.04 12.68 10.08
N THR A 22 4.54 13.18 11.20
CA THR A 22 5.16 14.25 12.00
C THR A 22 6.63 13.96 12.34
N PRO A 23 7.03 12.79 12.88
CA PRO A 23 8.43 12.51 13.17
C PRO A 23 9.35 12.56 11.95
N LEU A 24 8.81 12.24 10.77
CA LEU A 24 9.56 12.24 9.51
C LEU A 24 9.80 13.64 8.95
N VAL A 25 8.89 14.58 9.22
CA VAL A 25 8.95 15.94 8.68
C VAL A 25 9.52 16.96 9.67
N PHE A 26 9.39 16.71 10.96
CA PHE A 26 9.77 17.66 12.01
C PHE A 26 11.22 18.14 11.92
N PRO A 27 12.25 17.29 11.66
CA PRO A 27 13.63 17.77 11.48
C PRO A 27 13.76 18.79 10.34
N ARG A 28 13.00 18.59 9.25
CA ARG A 28 13.00 19.53 8.12
C ARG A 28 12.30 20.85 8.47
N VAL A 29 11.22 20.78 9.23
CA VAL A 29 10.52 21.98 9.74
C VAL A 29 11.46 22.80 10.60
N LEU A 30 12.20 22.15 11.53
CA LEU A 30 13.22 22.82 12.36
C LEU A 30 14.32 23.45 11.51
N THR A 31 14.78 22.77 10.45
CA THR A 31 15.79 23.35 9.53
C THR A 31 15.31 24.66 8.93
N PHE A 32 14.08 24.75 8.44
CA PHE A 32 13.53 26.00 7.91
C PHE A 32 13.31 27.04 9.01
N GLY A 33 12.95 26.64 10.23
CA GLY A 33 12.88 27.53 11.38
C GLY A 33 14.25 28.14 11.72
N VAL A 34 15.31 27.33 11.73
CA VAL A 34 16.69 27.80 11.96
C VAL A 34 17.15 28.75 10.86
N ILE A 35 16.89 28.42 9.59
CA ILE A 35 17.21 29.32 8.47
C ILE A 35 16.49 30.66 8.65
N ALA A 36 15.21 30.64 8.98
CA ALA A 36 14.43 31.85 9.22
C ALA A 36 14.95 32.68 10.43
N ALA A 37 15.39 32.00 11.49
CA ALA A 37 16.00 32.62 12.66
C ALA A 37 17.35 33.29 12.30
N LEU A 38 18.19 32.63 11.52
CA LEU A 38 19.46 33.21 11.06
C LEU A 38 19.23 34.42 10.16
N ILE A 39 18.23 34.39 9.28
CA ILE A 39 17.86 35.53 8.42
C ILE A 39 17.37 36.70 9.29
N TRP A 40 16.52 36.43 10.30
CA TRP A 40 16.06 37.47 11.23
C TRP A 40 17.22 38.06 12.03
N ILE A 41 18.10 37.24 12.63
CA ILE A 41 19.27 37.72 13.38
C ILE A 41 20.19 38.56 12.48
N ALA A 42 20.48 38.10 11.26
CA ALA A 42 21.29 38.85 10.32
C ALA A 42 20.68 40.23 10.00
N ASN A 43 19.36 40.30 9.83
CA ASN A 43 18.66 41.56 9.61
C ASN A 43 18.77 42.50 10.81
N GLU A 44 18.62 42.01 12.06
CA GLU A 44 18.78 42.80 13.27
C GLU A 44 20.21 43.37 13.47
N LEU A 45 21.23 42.57 13.07
CA LEU A 45 22.63 42.95 13.24
C LEU A 45 23.12 43.92 12.16
N THR A 46 22.65 43.79 10.92
CA THR A 46 23.16 44.61 9.81
C THR A 46 22.31 45.81 9.49
N HIS A 47 21.01 45.77 9.85
CA HIS A 47 19.99 46.75 9.42
C HIS A 47 19.92 47.00 7.91
N GLU A 48 20.65 46.16 7.10
CA GLU A 48 20.83 46.33 5.66
C GLU A 48 20.02 45.31 4.83
N LEU A 49 19.44 44.26 5.45
CA LEU A 49 18.65 43.23 4.75
C LEU A 49 17.21 43.69 4.47
N ASP A 50 17.04 44.96 4.16
CA ASP A 50 15.76 45.54 3.83
C ASP A 50 15.29 45.13 2.43
N PHE A 51 15.15 43.83 2.23
CA PHE A 51 14.47 43.29 1.07
C PHE A 51 12.98 43.54 1.23
N HIS A 52 12.48 44.68 0.71
CA HIS A 52 11.05 44.97 0.64
C HIS A 52 10.28 43.99 -0.27
N LEU A 53 10.37 42.69 0.03
CA LEU A 53 9.59 41.71 -0.71
C LEU A 53 8.12 41.82 -0.34
N ALA A 54 7.28 42.09 -1.34
CA ALA A 54 5.84 42.09 -1.17
C ALA A 54 5.33 40.71 -0.78
N VAL A 55 4.42 40.62 0.17
CA VAL A 55 3.83 39.33 0.63
C VAL A 55 2.84 38.76 -0.40
N ALA A 56 2.19 39.62 -1.19
CA ALA A 56 1.18 39.20 -2.16
C ALA A 56 1.64 38.09 -3.16
N PRO A 57 2.87 38.10 -3.72
CA PRO A 57 3.35 37.01 -4.55
C PRO A 57 3.45 35.67 -3.79
N TYR A 58 3.76 35.73 -2.47
CA TYR A 58 3.83 34.50 -1.64
C TYR A 58 2.46 33.94 -1.31
N GLU A 59 1.43 34.78 -1.20
CA GLU A 59 0.04 34.32 -1.04
C GLU A 59 -0.40 33.53 -2.27
N VAL A 60 -0.15 34.06 -3.47
CA VAL A 60 -0.45 33.36 -4.74
C VAL A 60 0.39 32.10 -4.88
N ALA A 61 1.70 32.16 -4.63
CA ALA A 61 2.59 31.02 -4.71
C ALA A 61 2.19 29.92 -3.70
N GLY A 62 1.82 30.31 -2.49
CA GLY A 62 1.33 29.40 -1.45
C GLY A 62 0.03 28.70 -1.85
N ALA A 63 -0.92 29.42 -2.45
CA ALA A 63 -2.16 28.83 -2.96
C ALA A 63 -1.90 27.83 -4.09
N VAL A 64 -1.03 28.17 -5.05
CA VAL A 64 -0.61 27.27 -6.14
C VAL A 64 0.10 26.04 -5.57
N LEU A 65 1.01 26.22 -4.62
CA LEU A 65 1.72 25.14 -3.96
C LEU A 65 0.75 24.21 -3.22
N GLY A 66 -0.21 24.76 -2.47
CA GLY A 66 -1.24 23.99 -1.80
C GLY A 66 -2.04 23.12 -2.78
N LEU A 67 -2.48 23.69 -3.89
CA LEU A 67 -3.18 22.95 -4.95
C LEU A 67 -2.32 21.81 -5.52
N LEU A 68 -1.05 22.06 -5.81
CA LEU A 68 -0.13 21.04 -6.32
C LEU A 68 0.09 19.91 -5.31
N LEU A 69 0.13 20.21 -4.02
CA LEU A 69 0.26 19.21 -2.95
C LEU A 69 -1.01 18.36 -2.81
N VAL A 70 -2.20 18.97 -2.91
CA VAL A 70 -3.47 18.22 -2.93
C VAL A 70 -3.53 17.27 -4.11
N LEU A 71 -3.21 17.73 -5.33
CA LEU A 71 -3.17 16.88 -6.52
C LEU A 71 -2.19 15.72 -6.37
N ARG A 72 -1.04 15.95 -5.75
CA ARG A 72 -0.05 14.92 -5.48
C ARG A 72 -0.54 13.88 -4.46
N THR A 73 -1.16 14.34 -3.40
CA THR A 73 -1.73 13.45 -2.36
C THR A 73 -2.85 12.60 -2.94
N ASN A 74 -3.73 13.19 -3.76
CA ASN A 74 -4.80 12.46 -4.45
C ASN A 74 -4.23 11.38 -5.39
N SER A 75 -3.19 11.69 -6.17
CA SER A 75 -2.53 10.69 -7.02
C SER A 75 -1.93 9.52 -6.21
N GLY A 76 -1.41 9.79 -5.01
CA GLY A 76 -0.95 8.76 -4.08
C GLY A 76 -2.10 7.91 -3.54
N TYR A 77 -3.19 8.56 -3.15
CA TYR A 77 -4.40 7.91 -2.66
C TYR A 77 -5.05 7.01 -3.71
N ASP A 78 -5.18 7.45 -4.97
CA ASP A 78 -5.73 6.66 -6.07
C ASP A 78 -4.97 5.35 -6.27
N ARG A 79 -3.63 5.39 -6.20
CA ARG A 79 -2.77 4.20 -6.27
C ARG A 79 -3.01 3.25 -5.10
N TRP A 80 -3.07 3.80 -3.89
CA TRP A 80 -3.33 3.03 -2.67
C TRP A 80 -4.72 2.37 -2.74
N TRP A 81 -5.72 3.12 -3.20
CA TRP A 81 -7.09 2.63 -3.34
C TRP A 81 -7.23 1.58 -4.44
N GLU A 82 -6.55 1.76 -5.58
CA GLU A 82 -6.48 0.74 -6.64
C GLU A 82 -5.86 -0.55 -6.10
N ALA A 83 -4.75 -0.46 -5.38
CA ALA A 83 -4.11 -1.62 -4.74
C ALA A 83 -5.05 -2.33 -3.76
N ARG A 84 -5.80 -1.58 -2.95
CA ARG A 84 -6.79 -2.11 -2.02
C ARG A 84 -7.93 -2.84 -2.73
N LYS A 85 -8.41 -2.31 -3.86
CA LYS A 85 -9.44 -2.96 -4.69
C LYS A 85 -8.94 -4.26 -5.30
N LEU A 86 -7.72 -4.27 -5.84
CA LEU A 86 -7.12 -5.47 -6.43
C LEU A 86 -6.92 -6.58 -5.38
N TRP A 87 -6.50 -6.23 -4.17
CA TRP A 87 -6.43 -7.19 -3.07
C TRP A 87 -7.81 -7.67 -2.63
N GLY A 88 -8.83 -6.81 -2.65
CA GLY A 88 -10.23 -7.22 -2.48
C GLY A 88 -10.66 -8.24 -3.52
N GLY A 89 -10.20 -8.07 -4.76
CA GLY A 89 -10.38 -9.05 -5.84
C GLY A 89 -9.73 -10.39 -5.53
N ILE A 90 -8.47 -10.40 -5.04
CA ILE A 90 -7.78 -11.65 -4.64
C ILE A 90 -8.56 -12.36 -3.52
N VAL A 91 -9.06 -11.62 -2.51
CA VAL A 91 -9.90 -12.18 -1.43
C VAL A 91 -11.13 -12.90 -1.98
N ASN A 92 -11.88 -12.22 -2.85
CA ASN A 92 -13.12 -12.76 -3.41
C ASN A 92 -12.85 -13.93 -4.35
N GLN A 93 -11.85 -13.82 -5.22
CA GLN A 93 -11.53 -14.88 -6.18
C GLN A 93 -10.97 -16.14 -5.52
N SER A 94 -10.20 -16.00 -4.43
CA SER A 94 -9.78 -17.17 -3.65
C SER A 94 -10.96 -17.93 -3.06
N ARG A 95 -11.99 -17.21 -2.57
CA ARG A 95 -13.23 -17.81 -2.07
C ARG A 95 -14.03 -18.46 -3.20
N ASN A 96 -14.25 -17.73 -4.30
CA ASN A 96 -15.00 -18.23 -5.46
C ASN A 96 -14.35 -19.49 -6.02
N LEU A 97 -13.01 -19.50 -6.16
CA LEU A 97 -12.25 -20.64 -6.65
C LEU A 97 -12.40 -21.86 -5.72
N ALA A 98 -12.37 -21.65 -4.40
CA ALA A 98 -12.59 -22.72 -3.43
C ALA A 98 -14.02 -23.26 -3.51
N ILE A 99 -15.04 -22.39 -3.51
CA ILE A 99 -16.45 -22.79 -3.63
C ILE A 99 -16.68 -23.56 -4.92
N SER A 100 -16.26 -23.02 -6.06
CA SER A 100 -16.45 -23.66 -7.37
C SER A 100 -15.69 -24.97 -7.47
N GLY A 101 -14.47 -25.06 -6.94
CA GLY A 101 -13.69 -26.28 -6.93
C GLY A 101 -14.29 -27.39 -6.06
N LEU A 102 -14.80 -27.06 -4.88
CA LEU A 102 -15.50 -27.99 -3.99
C LEU A 102 -16.86 -28.42 -4.56
N THR A 103 -17.56 -27.53 -5.25
CA THR A 103 -18.89 -27.81 -5.82
C THR A 103 -18.81 -28.66 -7.09
N TYR A 104 -17.87 -28.39 -7.99
CA TYR A 104 -17.81 -28.99 -9.32
C TYR A 104 -16.64 -29.98 -9.50
N GLY A 105 -15.70 -30.00 -8.57
CA GLY A 105 -14.54 -30.88 -8.61
C GLY A 105 -14.84 -32.27 -8.05
N PRO A 106 -13.83 -33.16 -8.04
CA PRO A 106 -13.93 -34.49 -7.46
C PRO A 106 -14.37 -34.46 -5.99
N THR A 107 -15.14 -35.46 -5.59
CA THR A 107 -15.53 -35.68 -4.18
C THR A 107 -14.44 -36.35 -3.34
N ASP A 108 -13.30 -36.67 -3.93
CA ASP A 108 -12.14 -37.27 -3.28
C ASP A 108 -11.57 -36.31 -2.20
N PRO A 109 -11.56 -36.68 -0.92
CA PRO A 109 -11.09 -35.83 0.16
C PRO A 109 -9.63 -35.39 0.02
N GLU A 110 -8.75 -36.24 -0.54
CA GLU A 110 -7.36 -35.92 -0.76
C GLU A 110 -7.21 -34.83 -1.83
N TRP A 111 -7.95 -34.97 -2.94
CA TRP A 111 -7.98 -33.95 -4.00
C TRP A 111 -8.50 -32.62 -3.49
N ARG A 112 -9.64 -32.62 -2.74
CA ARG A 112 -10.25 -31.42 -2.15
C ARG A 112 -9.29 -30.71 -1.21
N SER A 113 -8.69 -31.45 -0.28
CA SER A 113 -7.71 -30.89 0.67
C SER A 113 -6.49 -30.30 -0.06
N ASN A 114 -5.93 -30.99 -1.04
CA ASN A 114 -4.81 -30.51 -1.82
C ASN A 114 -5.16 -29.25 -2.60
N PHE A 115 -6.29 -29.23 -3.31
CA PHE A 115 -6.74 -28.11 -4.12
C PHE A 115 -6.95 -26.84 -3.25
N VAL A 116 -7.64 -26.98 -2.11
CA VAL A 116 -7.91 -25.90 -1.17
C VAL A 116 -6.61 -25.35 -0.56
N ARG A 117 -5.62 -26.21 -0.23
CA ARG A 117 -4.30 -25.78 0.27
C ARG A 117 -3.53 -24.97 -0.79
N TRP A 118 -3.60 -25.36 -2.07
CA TRP A 118 -3.01 -24.57 -3.15
C TRP A 118 -3.66 -23.19 -3.29
N ILE A 119 -5.00 -23.10 -3.13
CA ILE A 119 -5.71 -21.82 -3.13
C ILE A 119 -5.27 -20.95 -1.94
N ALA A 120 -5.19 -21.53 -0.74
CA ALA A 120 -4.74 -20.84 0.47
C ALA A 120 -3.28 -20.34 0.37
N THR A 121 -2.46 -21.01 -0.43
CA THR A 121 -1.06 -20.63 -0.69
C THR A 121 -0.94 -19.37 -1.55
N PHE A 122 -1.84 -19.15 -2.51
CA PHE A 122 -1.74 -18.07 -3.49
C PHE A 122 -1.58 -16.67 -2.86
N PRO A 123 -2.41 -16.22 -1.89
CA PRO A 123 -2.28 -14.90 -1.30
C PRO A 123 -0.96 -14.69 -0.56
N HIS A 124 -0.42 -15.69 0.12
CA HIS A 124 0.89 -15.60 0.79
C HIS A 124 2.01 -15.41 -0.22
N VAL A 125 1.99 -16.18 -1.30
CA VAL A 125 2.96 -16.08 -2.39
C VAL A 125 2.85 -14.72 -3.11
N ALA A 126 1.64 -14.24 -3.36
CA ALA A 126 1.39 -12.92 -3.93
C ALA A 126 1.97 -11.79 -3.06
N ARG A 127 1.73 -11.85 -1.74
CA ARG A 127 2.29 -10.91 -0.76
C ARG A 127 3.82 -10.91 -0.80
N CYS A 128 4.45 -12.10 -0.74
CA CYS A 128 5.89 -12.24 -0.75
C CYS A 128 6.51 -11.73 -2.07
N SER A 129 5.87 -12.03 -3.22
CA SER A 129 6.28 -11.52 -4.53
C SER A 129 6.28 -10.00 -4.59
N LEU A 130 5.23 -9.32 -4.10
CA LEU A 130 5.12 -7.86 -4.08
C LEU A 130 6.13 -7.20 -3.13
N ARG A 131 6.55 -7.91 -2.07
CA ARG A 131 7.58 -7.46 -1.12
C ARG A 131 9.00 -7.84 -1.52
N ASN A 132 9.18 -8.53 -2.65
CA ASN A 132 10.46 -9.07 -3.11
C ASN A 132 11.14 -9.99 -2.07
N THR A 133 10.36 -10.79 -1.35
CA THR A 133 10.85 -11.83 -0.42
C THR A 133 10.58 -13.21 -1.00
N ARG A 134 11.41 -14.17 -0.64
CA ARG A 134 11.28 -15.57 -1.06
C ARG A 134 11.18 -16.53 0.14
N GLU A 135 11.03 -15.97 1.33
CA GLU A 135 10.74 -16.72 2.55
C GLU A 135 9.25 -17.02 2.61
N LEU A 136 8.90 -18.29 2.64
CA LEU A 136 7.54 -18.79 2.51
C LEU A 136 7.13 -19.71 3.69
N PRO A 137 7.24 -19.25 4.95
CA PRO A 137 6.97 -20.11 6.12
C PRO A 137 5.52 -20.62 6.18
N GLU A 138 4.54 -19.82 5.73
CA GLU A 138 3.13 -20.21 5.67
C GLU A 138 2.92 -21.29 4.59
N VAL A 139 3.60 -21.16 3.46
CA VAL A 139 3.54 -22.16 2.38
C VAL A 139 4.14 -23.49 2.81
N THR A 140 5.26 -23.46 3.54
CA THR A 140 5.86 -24.66 4.12
C THR A 140 4.88 -25.41 5.03
N LYS A 141 4.07 -24.68 5.81
CA LYS A 141 3.01 -25.30 6.64
C LYS A 141 1.87 -25.90 5.83
N LEU A 142 1.50 -25.27 4.71
CA LEU A 142 0.37 -25.68 3.86
C LEU A 142 0.74 -26.83 2.91
N LEU A 143 1.89 -26.78 2.25
CA LEU A 143 2.27 -27.67 1.16
C LEU A 143 3.54 -28.50 1.42
N GLY A 144 4.26 -28.22 2.50
CA GLY A 144 5.55 -28.83 2.81
C GLY A 144 6.75 -28.06 2.24
N GLU A 145 7.94 -28.41 2.71
CA GLU A 145 9.19 -27.69 2.42
C GLU A 145 9.63 -27.83 0.97
N GLU A 146 9.39 -29.00 0.37
CA GLU A 146 9.77 -29.26 -1.02
C GLU A 146 9.03 -28.34 -2.00
N GLU A 147 7.70 -28.23 -1.87
CA GLU A 147 6.91 -27.34 -2.73
C GLU A 147 7.18 -25.86 -2.43
N ALA A 148 7.38 -25.48 -1.17
CA ALA A 148 7.78 -24.13 -0.81
C ALA A 148 9.11 -23.73 -1.48
N THR A 149 10.09 -24.64 -1.51
CA THR A 149 11.38 -24.44 -2.19
C THR A 149 11.21 -24.31 -3.70
N ARG A 150 10.38 -25.13 -4.33
CA ARG A 150 10.06 -25.04 -5.77
C ARG A 150 9.40 -23.71 -6.12
N ILE A 151 8.44 -23.27 -5.31
CA ILE A 151 7.79 -21.97 -5.48
C ILE A 151 8.80 -20.83 -5.33
N ALA A 152 9.65 -20.88 -4.29
CA ALA A 152 10.67 -19.86 -4.06
C ALA A 152 11.72 -19.79 -5.19
N ALA A 153 12.01 -20.90 -5.87
CA ALA A 153 12.92 -20.96 -7.02
C ALA A 153 12.29 -20.46 -8.31
N ALA A 154 10.96 -20.37 -8.40
CA ALA A 154 10.26 -19.95 -9.60
C ALA A 154 10.58 -18.48 -9.96
N GLY A 155 10.70 -18.20 -11.26
CA GLY A 155 10.90 -16.85 -11.78
C GLY A 155 9.75 -15.91 -11.40
N HIS A 156 8.51 -16.42 -11.47
CA HIS A 156 7.30 -15.70 -11.03
C HIS A 156 6.45 -16.62 -10.14
N MET A 157 6.61 -16.45 -8.83
CA MET A 157 5.99 -17.32 -7.82
C MET A 157 4.45 -17.41 -7.93
N PRO A 158 3.68 -16.31 -8.12
CA PRO A 158 2.23 -16.42 -8.25
C PRO A 158 1.79 -17.23 -9.50
N SER A 159 2.49 -17.08 -10.62
CA SER A 159 2.19 -17.87 -11.83
C SER A 159 2.47 -19.36 -11.64
N TYR A 160 3.50 -19.71 -10.87
CA TYR A 160 3.76 -21.11 -10.54
C TYR A 160 2.59 -21.73 -9.77
N VAL A 161 2.10 -21.05 -8.72
CA VAL A 161 0.93 -21.51 -7.95
C VAL A 161 -0.30 -21.64 -8.83
N ALA A 162 -0.58 -20.64 -9.67
CA ALA A 162 -1.72 -20.66 -10.59
C ALA A 162 -1.61 -21.81 -11.62
N MET A 163 -0.40 -22.11 -12.12
CA MET A 163 -0.15 -23.24 -13.00
C MET A 163 -0.45 -24.57 -12.28
N ARG A 164 0.00 -24.74 -11.05
CA ARG A 164 -0.27 -25.94 -10.25
C ARG A 164 -1.77 -26.15 -10.02
N LEU A 165 -2.51 -25.07 -9.71
CA LEU A 165 -3.98 -25.11 -9.62
C LEU A 165 -4.62 -25.58 -10.93
N SER A 166 -4.21 -25.02 -12.08
CA SER A 166 -4.74 -25.41 -13.39
C SER A 166 -4.40 -26.90 -13.72
N GLN A 167 -3.20 -27.35 -13.39
CA GLN A 167 -2.81 -28.76 -13.56
C GLN A 167 -3.67 -29.70 -12.71
N THR A 168 -3.96 -29.34 -11.46
CA THR A 168 -4.84 -30.11 -10.57
C THR A 168 -6.26 -30.22 -11.13
N LEU A 169 -6.80 -29.15 -11.69
CA LEU A 169 -8.10 -29.15 -12.35
C LEU A 169 -8.08 -29.98 -13.62
N GLN A 170 -7.03 -29.87 -14.44
CA GLN A 170 -6.92 -30.63 -15.67
C GLN A 170 -6.78 -32.15 -15.43
N GLN A 171 -6.09 -32.55 -14.38
CA GLN A 171 -6.01 -33.96 -13.96
C GLN A 171 -7.38 -34.52 -13.56
N ALA A 172 -8.23 -33.69 -12.90
CA ALA A 172 -9.59 -34.09 -12.58
C ALA A 172 -10.45 -34.31 -13.84
N VAL A 173 -10.30 -33.47 -14.86
CA VAL A 173 -10.98 -33.67 -16.16
C VAL A 173 -10.48 -34.92 -16.85
N ALA A 174 -9.14 -35.10 -16.96
CA ALA A 174 -8.53 -36.24 -17.62
C ALA A 174 -8.89 -37.58 -16.98
N SER A 175 -9.14 -37.59 -15.67
CA SER A 175 -9.62 -38.77 -14.92
C SER A 175 -11.13 -38.98 -14.99
N GLY A 176 -11.89 -38.13 -15.72
CA GLY A 176 -13.34 -38.19 -15.81
C GLY A 176 -14.09 -37.83 -14.55
N LYS A 177 -13.40 -37.22 -13.55
CA LYS A 177 -13.98 -36.84 -12.27
C LYS A 177 -14.50 -35.38 -12.25
N MET A 178 -14.30 -34.63 -13.35
CA MET A 178 -14.79 -33.25 -13.52
C MET A 178 -15.23 -33.03 -14.94
N ASP A 179 -16.36 -32.37 -15.13
CA ASP A 179 -16.86 -32.00 -16.44
C ASP A 179 -16.03 -30.86 -17.06
N THR A 180 -15.90 -30.86 -18.41
CA THR A 180 -15.13 -29.87 -19.15
C THR A 180 -15.68 -28.44 -19.00
N LEU A 181 -17.02 -28.29 -18.97
CA LEU A 181 -17.64 -26.97 -18.79
C LEU A 181 -17.41 -26.45 -17.36
N ALA A 182 -17.48 -27.35 -16.37
CA ALA A 182 -17.15 -27.02 -14.99
C ALA A 182 -15.67 -26.60 -14.85
N PHE A 183 -14.75 -27.30 -15.52
CA PHE A 183 -13.33 -26.90 -15.59
C PHE A 183 -13.17 -25.46 -16.10
N LEU A 184 -13.81 -25.13 -17.24
CA LEU A 184 -13.70 -23.77 -17.80
C LEU A 184 -14.18 -22.70 -16.83
N GLN A 185 -15.26 -22.97 -16.10
CA GLN A 185 -15.78 -22.03 -15.09
C GLN A 185 -14.80 -21.87 -13.92
N VAL A 186 -14.25 -22.94 -13.37
CA VAL A 186 -13.33 -22.90 -12.23
C VAL A 186 -11.97 -22.30 -12.65
N ASP A 187 -11.46 -22.63 -13.84
CA ASP A 187 -10.20 -22.07 -14.35
C ASP A 187 -10.30 -20.57 -14.64
N LYS A 188 -11.48 -20.06 -14.96
CA LYS A 188 -11.73 -18.61 -15.08
C LYS A 188 -11.51 -17.89 -13.74
N GLU A 189 -11.97 -18.46 -12.62
CA GLU A 189 -11.74 -17.89 -11.29
C GLU A 189 -10.23 -17.89 -10.95
N ARG A 190 -9.52 -18.97 -11.27
CA ARG A 190 -8.05 -19.05 -11.16
C ARG A 190 -7.37 -17.97 -12.02
N ALA A 191 -7.78 -17.79 -13.27
CA ALA A 191 -7.21 -16.78 -14.16
C ALA A 191 -7.37 -15.36 -13.58
N SER A 192 -8.52 -15.04 -12.99
CA SER A 192 -8.77 -13.75 -12.35
C SER A 192 -7.80 -13.46 -11.19
N LEU A 193 -7.27 -14.46 -10.48
CA LEU A 193 -6.22 -14.25 -9.49
C LEU A 193 -4.94 -13.67 -10.12
N ILE A 194 -4.58 -14.14 -11.33
CA ILE A 194 -3.42 -13.63 -12.06
C ILE A 194 -3.66 -12.21 -12.57
N ASP A 195 -4.87 -11.88 -12.99
CA ASP A 195 -5.21 -10.52 -13.41
C ASP A 195 -5.07 -9.52 -12.25
N HIS A 196 -5.55 -9.90 -11.06
CA HIS A 196 -5.44 -9.06 -9.87
C HIS A 196 -4.00 -8.87 -9.40
N ILE A 197 -3.18 -9.95 -9.37
CA ILE A 197 -1.77 -9.80 -8.97
C ILE A 197 -0.98 -9.03 -10.03
N GLY A 198 -1.27 -9.20 -11.32
CA GLY A 198 -0.69 -8.41 -12.40
C GLY A 198 -0.96 -6.92 -12.24
N GLY A 199 -2.18 -6.55 -11.85
CA GLY A 199 -2.53 -5.18 -11.49
C GLY A 199 -1.72 -4.65 -10.30
N CYS A 200 -1.55 -5.45 -9.25
CA CYS A 200 -0.71 -5.09 -8.09
C CYS A 200 0.76 -4.91 -8.49
N GLU A 201 1.30 -5.78 -9.33
CA GLU A 201 2.68 -5.67 -9.82
C GLU A 201 2.89 -4.42 -10.68
N ARG A 202 1.92 -4.07 -11.52
CA ARG A 202 1.94 -2.80 -12.26
C ARG A 202 2.06 -1.62 -11.30
N ILE A 203 1.25 -1.59 -10.24
CA ILE A 203 1.34 -0.54 -9.20
C ILE A 203 2.72 -0.56 -8.54
N ALA A 204 3.27 -1.71 -8.18
CA ALA A 204 4.57 -1.83 -7.53
C ALA A 204 5.73 -1.35 -8.42
N LYS A 205 5.72 -1.72 -9.71
CA LYS A 205 6.82 -1.50 -10.65
C LYS A 205 6.80 -0.14 -11.36
N THR A 206 5.64 0.56 -11.40
CA THR A 206 5.50 1.86 -12.06
C THR A 206 5.16 2.98 -11.07
N PRO A 207 6.13 3.48 -10.27
CA PRO A 207 5.91 4.60 -9.37
C PRO A 207 5.59 5.89 -10.16
N LEU A 208 5.08 6.92 -9.47
CA LEU A 208 4.88 8.24 -10.08
C LEU A 208 6.20 8.78 -10.65
N PRO A 209 6.17 9.49 -11.81
CA PRO A 209 7.36 10.02 -12.44
C PRO A 209 8.20 10.87 -11.48
N ARG A 210 9.50 10.55 -11.34
CA ARG A 210 10.42 11.28 -10.44
C ARG A 210 10.51 12.77 -10.74
N VAL A 211 10.35 13.16 -12.01
CA VAL A 211 10.36 14.57 -12.44
C VAL A 211 9.29 15.39 -11.71
N TYR A 212 8.09 14.82 -11.54
CA TYR A 212 6.99 15.48 -10.82
C TYR A 212 7.34 15.72 -9.34
N ALA A 213 7.88 14.70 -8.68
CA ALA A 213 8.30 14.80 -7.28
C ALA A 213 9.44 15.82 -7.09
N ILE A 214 10.42 15.85 -8.00
CA ILE A 214 11.55 16.78 -7.95
C ILE A 214 11.07 18.23 -8.11
N LYS A 215 10.18 18.51 -9.07
CA LYS A 215 9.67 19.86 -9.30
C LYS A 215 8.89 20.40 -8.10
N ILE A 216 8.00 19.62 -7.54
CA ILE A 216 7.23 20.03 -6.35
C ILE A 216 8.17 20.31 -5.17
N ARG A 217 9.14 19.44 -4.89
CA ARG A 217 10.08 19.64 -3.78
C ARG A 217 10.99 20.85 -3.98
N ARG A 218 11.41 21.14 -5.21
CA ARG A 218 12.14 22.39 -5.50
C ARG A 218 11.27 23.61 -5.25
N PHE A 219 9.98 23.55 -5.59
CA PHE A 219 9.07 24.65 -5.33
C PHE A 219 8.84 24.84 -3.82
N ILE A 220 8.61 23.75 -3.07
CA ILE A 220 8.54 23.80 -1.60
C ILE A 220 9.80 24.44 -1.02
N PHE A 221 10.97 23.97 -1.45
CA PHE A 221 12.25 24.47 -0.94
C PHE A 221 12.43 25.97 -1.22
N LEU A 222 12.23 26.42 -2.45
CA LEU A 222 12.34 27.84 -2.83
C LEU A 222 11.34 28.68 -2.04
N PHE A 223 10.09 28.25 -1.96
CA PHE A 223 9.05 28.95 -1.23
C PHE A 223 9.41 29.11 0.24
N LEU A 224 9.82 28.05 0.93
CA LEU A 224 10.11 28.08 2.37
C LEU A 224 11.42 28.82 2.70
N VAL A 225 12.43 28.78 1.82
CA VAL A 225 13.70 29.51 2.03
C VAL A 225 13.53 31.01 1.83
N THR A 226 12.68 31.40 0.87
CA THR A 226 12.48 32.82 0.56
C THR A 226 11.36 33.48 1.40
N LEU A 227 10.45 32.70 1.96
CA LEU A 227 9.33 33.18 2.77
C LEU A 227 9.76 34.10 3.95
N PRO A 228 10.84 33.81 4.70
CA PRO A 228 11.29 34.67 5.80
C PRO A 228 11.56 36.11 5.36
N PHE A 229 12.12 36.34 4.17
CA PHE A 229 12.41 37.68 3.66
C PHE A 229 11.14 38.53 3.43
N ALA A 230 10.02 37.87 3.06
CA ALA A 230 8.74 38.56 2.93
C ALA A 230 8.06 38.83 4.27
N LEU A 231 8.41 38.06 5.32
CA LEU A 231 7.81 38.14 6.65
C LEU A 231 8.54 39.12 7.60
N LEU A 232 9.85 39.34 7.39
CA LEU A 232 10.69 40.15 8.28
C LEU A 232 10.04 41.46 8.70
N ASN A 233 9.60 42.27 7.74
CA ASN A 233 9.02 43.60 7.97
C ASN A 233 7.56 43.55 8.51
N LYS A 234 6.92 42.38 8.43
CA LYS A 234 5.52 42.21 8.88
C LYS A 234 5.42 41.68 10.31
N VAL A 235 6.24 40.69 10.65
CA VAL A 235 6.10 39.95 11.91
C VAL A 235 7.39 39.96 12.78
N GLY A 236 8.50 40.53 12.28
CA GLY A 236 9.74 40.71 13.05
C GLY A 236 10.26 39.37 13.62
N TRP A 237 10.51 39.36 14.95
CA TRP A 237 11.05 38.23 15.68
C TRP A 237 10.17 36.92 15.63
N VAL A 238 8.89 37.06 15.25
CA VAL A 238 7.98 35.91 15.11
C VAL A 238 8.20 35.15 13.77
N THR A 239 8.98 35.72 12.85
CA THR A 239 9.27 35.13 11.53
C THR A 239 9.64 33.64 11.55
N PRO A 240 10.56 33.13 12.42
CA PRO A 240 10.89 31.73 12.50
C PRO A 240 9.70 30.84 12.81
N PHE A 241 8.86 31.25 13.75
CA PHE A 241 7.68 30.48 14.17
C PHE A 241 6.62 30.45 13.07
N VAL A 242 6.36 31.57 12.40
CA VAL A 242 5.43 31.61 11.24
C VAL A 242 5.95 30.74 10.08
N THR A 243 7.26 30.78 9.84
CA THR A 243 7.88 29.92 8.81
C THR A 243 7.69 28.44 9.14
N MET A 244 7.93 28.03 10.40
CA MET A 244 7.69 26.66 10.85
C MET A 244 6.22 26.26 10.75
N PHE A 245 5.30 27.14 11.10
CA PHE A 245 3.87 26.92 11.02
C PHE A 245 3.40 26.68 9.57
N VAL A 246 3.98 27.38 8.59
CA VAL A 246 3.69 27.17 7.17
C VAL A 246 4.43 25.94 6.64
N ALA A 247 5.67 25.69 7.09
CA ALA A 247 6.49 24.56 6.65
C ALA A 247 5.89 23.20 7.05
N TYR A 248 5.30 23.12 8.25
CA TYR A 248 4.78 21.85 8.78
C TYR A 248 3.70 21.23 7.87
N PRO A 249 2.55 21.87 7.58
CA PRO A 249 1.53 21.29 6.70
C PRO A 249 2.04 21.06 5.28
N THR A 250 2.89 21.93 4.76
CA THR A 250 3.45 21.82 3.41
C THR A 250 4.30 20.56 3.27
N LEU A 251 5.21 20.31 4.21
CA LEU A 251 6.09 19.13 4.23
C LEU A 251 5.32 17.87 4.62
N ALA A 252 4.31 17.98 5.48
CA ALA A 252 3.46 16.86 5.87
C ALA A 252 2.66 16.33 4.67
N LEU A 253 2.05 17.21 3.88
CA LEU A 253 1.32 16.81 2.65
C LEU A 253 2.24 16.16 1.62
N ASP A 254 3.47 16.70 1.41
CA ASP A 254 4.47 16.04 0.56
C ASP A 254 4.81 14.64 1.04
N GLN A 255 5.03 14.47 2.36
CA GLN A 255 5.36 13.17 2.93
C GLN A 255 4.18 12.20 2.88
N MET A 256 2.95 12.63 3.14
CA MET A 256 1.74 11.80 2.99
C MET A 256 1.60 11.26 1.57
N GLY A 257 1.83 12.11 0.55
CA GLY A 257 1.84 11.68 -0.84
C GLY A 257 2.92 10.61 -1.14
N ILE A 258 4.05 10.60 -0.41
CA ILE A 258 5.10 9.58 -0.55
C ILE A 258 4.70 8.27 0.13
N GLU A 259 4.09 8.35 1.33
CA GLU A 259 3.68 7.16 2.08
C GLU A 259 2.62 6.34 1.32
N LEU A 260 1.69 7.02 0.65
CA LEU A 260 0.61 6.38 -0.12
C LEU A 260 1.07 5.77 -1.46
N GLN A 261 2.22 6.17 -2.01
CA GLN A 261 2.70 5.69 -3.32
C GLN A 261 3.13 4.22 -3.34
N SER A 262 3.46 3.64 -2.18
CA SER A 262 4.00 2.28 -2.08
C SER A 262 3.17 1.42 -1.13
N PRO A 263 1.94 1.03 -1.53
CA PRO A 263 0.97 0.39 -0.65
C PRO A 263 1.38 -1.00 -0.15
N PHE A 264 2.35 -1.66 -0.79
CA PHE A 264 2.78 -3.01 -0.43
C PHE A 264 4.01 -3.06 0.49
N SER A 265 4.74 -1.94 0.62
CA SER A 265 5.99 -1.88 1.37
C SER A 265 5.76 -1.66 2.86
N GLN A 266 6.13 -2.62 3.71
CA GLN A 266 6.04 -2.51 5.19
C GLN A 266 6.84 -1.34 5.78
N ARG A 267 7.77 -0.76 5.01
CA ARG A 267 8.55 0.42 5.44
C ARG A 267 7.75 1.71 5.38
N LYS A 268 6.52 1.67 4.85
CA LYS A 268 5.65 2.83 4.67
C LYS A 268 4.52 2.82 5.68
N LEU A 269 4.21 3.99 6.25
CA LEU A 269 3.13 4.15 7.22
C LEU A 269 1.76 3.83 6.61
N GLY A 270 1.57 4.16 5.33
CA GLY A 270 0.33 3.91 4.58
C GLY A 270 0.24 2.53 3.91
N HIS A 271 1.05 1.53 4.31
CA HIS A 271 0.99 0.20 3.69
C HIS A 271 -0.32 -0.54 3.98
N LEU A 272 -0.74 -1.38 3.04
CA LEU A 272 -1.88 -2.28 3.25
C LEU A 272 -1.51 -3.39 4.23
N PRO A 273 -2.42 -3.78 5.15
CA PRO A 273 -2.19 -4.84 6.14
C PRO A 273 -2.29 -6.22 5.49
N LEU A 274 -1.37 -6.51 4.54
CA LEU A 274 -1.42 -7.72 3.73
C LEU A 274 -1.24 -9.00 4.55
N ASP A 275 -0.53 -8.93 5.67
CA ASP A 275 -0.33 -10.10 6.55
C ASP A 275 -1.66 -10.55 7.16
N GLU A 276 -2.48 -9.62 7.65
CA GLU A 276 -3.81 -9.90 8.19
C GLU A 276 -4.78 -10.36 7.10
N ILE A 277 -4.73 -9.72 5.92
CA ILE A 277 -5.58 -10.07 4.78
C ILE A 277 -5.28 -11.49 4.31
N THR A 278 -4.00 -11.86 4.14
CA THR A 278 -3.61 -13.20 3.67
C THR A 278 -4.00 -14.29 4.67
N GLN A 279 -3.82 -14.06 5.98
CA GLN A 279 -4.26 -14.97 7.03
C GLN A 279 -5.80 -15.14 7.04
N THR A 280 -6.53 -14.04 6.80
CA THR A 280 -8.00 -14.09 6.71
C THR A 280 -8.45 -14.93 5.50
N ILE A 281 -7.77 -14.80 4.35
CA ILE A 281 -8.09 -15.61 3.16
C ILE A 281 -7.82 -17.09 3.46
N GLU A 282 -6.63 -17.40 3.97
CA GLU A 282 -6.25 -18.77 4.35
C GLU A 282 -7.30 -19.40 5.25
N LYS A 283 -7.64 -18.72 6.35
CA LYS A 283 -8.65 -19.19 7.29
C LYS A 283 -9.99 -19.45 6.61
N ASN A 284 -10.50 -18.49 5.84
CA ASN A 284 -11.80 -18.62 5.19
C ASN A 284 -11.85 -19.78 4.19
N VAL A 285 -10.76 -19.96 3.41
CA VAL A 285 -10.69 -21.02 2.40
C VAL A 285 -10.58 -22.40 3.06
N LEU A 286 -9.80 -22.53 4.14
CA LEU A 286 -9.69 -23.78 4.89
C LEU A 286 -10.99 -24.10 5.68
N ASP A 287 -11.71 -23.09 6.17
CA ASP A 287 -12.99 -23.28 6.83
C ASP A 287 -14.08 -23.81 5.86
N LEU A 288 -14.05 -23.39 4.57
CA LEU A 288 -14.93 -23.95 3.54
C LEU A 288 -14.72 -25.45 3.35
N LEU A 289 -13.49 -25.93 3.38
CA LEU A 289 -13.18 -27.36 3.31
C LEU A 289 -13.80 -28.13 4.48
N ARG A 290 -13.69 -27.62 5.71
CA ARG A 290 -14.27 -28.24 6.91
C ARG A 290 -15.80 -28.31 6.86
N VAL A 291 -16.44 -27.26 6.35
CA VAL A 291 -17.89 -27.22 6.15
C VAL A 291 -18.32 -28.28 5.14
N ASP A 292 -17.61 -28.38 4.03
CA ASP A 292 -17.87 -29.34 2.98
C ASP A 292 -17.77 -30.80 3.49
N GLU A 293 -16.69 -31.13 4.21
CA GLU A 293 -16.52 -32.43 4.88
C GLU A 293 -17.65 -32.77 5.86
N SER A 294 -18.16 -31.77 6.59
CA SER A 294 -19.26 -31.94 7.53
C SER A 294 -20.63 -32.19 6.88
N LEU A 295 -20.82 -31.72 5.65
CA LEU A 295 -22.05 -31.94 4.88
C LEU A 295 -22.06 -33.31 4.22
N GLU A 296 -20.91 -33.87 3.87
CA GLU A 296 -20.82 -35.23 3.30
C GLU A 296 -21.00 -36.34 4.36
N GLN A 297 -20.78 -36.05 5.62
CA GLN A 297 -20.97 -37.01 6.74
C GLN A 297 -22.43 -37.13 7.24
N LYS A 298 -23.36 -36.32 6.72
CA LYS A 298 -24.80 -36.35 7.03
C LYS A 298 -25.59 -36.98 5.89
#